data_17e3344c0ead62780780d2a9b307aca0
#
_entry.id   17e3344c0ead62780780d2a9b307aca0
#
_cell.length_a   1.000
_cell.length_b   1.000
_cell.length_c   1.000
_cell.angle_alpha   90.00
_cell.angle_beta   90.00
_cell.angle_gamma   90.00
#
_symmetry.space_group_name_H-M   'P 1'
#
loop_
_entity.id
_entity.type
_entity.pdbx_description
1 polymer ?
#
loop_
_entity_poly.entity_id
_entity_poly.type
_entity_poly.pdbx_seq_one_letter_code
_entity_poly.pdbx_strand_id
1 'polypeptide(L)'
;MPAPALRLALFATCLVAAPAMVKAQSAAPQAAAAPAAAFELAPLPYGYEGLEPVIDAQTMQIHHGRHHQGYVNNLNAAVAQTPALAGKSLEAILAEVSKHPAAVRNNAGGHYNHTLFWTLMAPADQVGEPSAALKAQIDKDFGSMDAFKKAFEAAGAQRFGSGWAWLVWDGDKLAVASTPNQDNPLMDDAPVKGAPVIANDVWEHAYYLKHQNNRGGYLSAWWGVLNWNEANRLFDAARQ
;
A
#
# COMPACT_ATOMS: atom_id res chain seq x y z
N MET A 1 88.92 29.85 44.49
CA MET A 1 89.22 28.48 44.80
C MET A 1 88.24 27.61 43.95
N PRO A 2 88.70 26.75 43.02
CA PRO A 2 87.87 26.04 42.13
C PRO A 2 87.39 24.69 42.73
N ALA A 3 86.13 24.37 42.48
CA ALA A 3 85.53 23.10 42.89
C ALA A 3 85.76 22.04 41.76
N PRO A 4 85.85 20.74 42.08
CA PRO A 4 86.21 19.69 41.11
C PRO A 4 85.00 19.21 40.32
N ALA A 5 85.29 18.91 39.07
CA ALA A 5 84.33 18.35 38.11
C ALA A 5 84.08 16.85 38.36
N LEU A 6 82.77 16.48 38.45
CA LEU A 6 82.34 15.09 38.53
C LEU A 6 81.97 14.60 37.14
N ARG A 7 82.66 13.58 36.65
CA ARG A 7 82.43 12.93 35.38
C ARG A 7 81.32 11.85 35.54
N LEU A 8 80.25 12.05 34.89
CA LEU A 8 79.11 11.06 34.81
C LEU A 8 79.30 10.18 33.57
N ALA A 9 79.46 8.89 33.79
CA ALA A 9 79.53 7.91 32.71
C ALA A 9 78.12 7.54 32.22
N LEU A 10 77.85 7.74 30.96
CA LEU A 10 76.64 7.28 30.30
C LEU A 10 76.73 5.80 29.95
N PHE A 11 75.90 4.96 30.54
CA PHE A 11 75.64 3.61 30.06
C PHE A 11 74.47 3.67 29.07
N ALA A 12 74.76 3.36 27.83
CA ALA A 12 73.73 3.20 26.81
C ALA A 12 73.16 1.77 26.86
N THR A 13 71.93 1.64 27.33
CA THR A 13 71.17 0.39 27.23
C THR A 13 70.41 0.35 25.91
N CYS A 14 70.81 -0.52 25.00
CA CYS A 14 70.08 -0.84 23.78
C CYS A 14 68.81 -1.64 24.14
N LEU A 15 67.66 -1.03 24.00
CA LEU A 15 66.35 -1.70 24.06
C LEU A 15 66.01 -2.27 22.68
N VAL A 16 66.08 -3.58 22.56
CA VAL A 16 65.65 -4.29 21.33
C VAL A 16 64.13 -4.41 21.38
N ALA A 17 63.43 -3.63 20.60
CA ALA A 17 61.97 -3.74 20.40
C ALA A 17 61.66 -4.92 19.49
N ALA A 18 60.95 -5.93 20.02
CA ALA A 18 60.39 -7.01 19.23
C ALA A 18 59.16 -6.50 18.45
N PRO A 19 59.01 -6.87 17.17
CA PRO A 19 57.82 -6.48 16.40
C PRO A 19 56.61 -7.26 16.90
N ALA A 20 55.55 -6.53 17.35
CA ALA A 20 54.24 -7.09 17.64
C ALA A 20 53.56 -7.53 16.30
N MET A 21 53.38 -8.82 16.13
CA MET A 21 52.54 -9.34 15.03
C MET A 21 51.10 -8.96 15.32
N VAL A 22 50.60 -7.96 14.58
CA VAL A 22 49.15 -7.68 14.47
C VAL A 22 48.53 -8.82 13.64
N LYS A 23 47.79 -9.73 14.31
CA LYS A 23 46.93 -10.68 13.59
C LYS A 23 45.82 -9.89 12.91
N ALA A 24 45.90 -9.81 11.57
CA ALA A 24 44.80 -9.32 10.77
C ALA A 24 43.60 -10.27 10.99
N GLN A 25 42.57 -9.78 11.66
CA GLN A 25 41.30 -10.45 11.83
C GLN A 25 40.60 -10.37 10.47
N SER A 26 40.59 -11.49 9.73
CA SER A 26 39.82 -11.62 8.49
C SER A 26 38.35 -11.44 8.83
N ALA A 27 37.76 -10.31 8.43
CA ALA A 27 36.32 -10.14 8.45
C ALA A 27 35.71 -11.18 7.53
N ALA A 28 34.88 -12.08 8.08
CA ALA A 28 34.12 -12.99 7.27
C ALA A 28 33.25 -12.18 6.28
N PRO A 29 33.12 -12.62 5.03
CA PRO A 29 32.27 -11.94 4.06
C PRO A 29 30.84 -11.93 4.61
N GLN A 30 30.31 -10.74 4.86
CA GLN A 30 28.91 -10.54 5.21
C GLN A 30 28.11 -11.02 4.01
N ALA A 31 27.35 -12.11 4.16
CA ALA A 31 26.48 -12.60 3.12
C ALA A 31 25.57 -11.43 2.70
N ALA A 32 25.67 -11.02 1.44
CA ALA A 32 24.77 -10.03 0.87
C ALA A 32 23.36 -10.58 1.05
N ALA A 33 22.52 -9.84 1.80
CA ALA A 33 21.11 -10.17 1.92
C ALA A 33 20.53 -10.28 0.51
N ALA A 34 19.81 -11.38 0.23
CA ALA A 34 19.10 -11.51 -1.03
C ALA A 34 18.26 -10.25 -1.26
N PRO A 35 18.24 -9.67 -2.47
CA PRO A 35 17.43 -8.50 -2.73
C PRO A 35 15.99 -8.83 -2.35
N ALA A 36 15.38 -7.98 -1.50
CA ALA A 36 13.96 -8.08 -1.19
C ALA A 36 13.19 -8.07 -2.51
N ALA A 37 12.20 -8.96 -2.66
CA ALA A 37 11.36 -8.96 -3.85
C ALA A 37 10.79 -7.56 -4.04
N ALA A 38 11.09 -6.93 -5.15
CA ALA A 38 10.60 -5.59 -5.46
C ALA A 38 9.11 -5.69 -5.80
N PHE A 39 8.30 -4.75 -5.27
CA PHE A 39 6.92 -4.57 -5.72
C PHE A 39 6.92 -3.95 -7.12
N GLU A 40 5.98 -4.35 -7.96
CA GLU A 40 5.89 -3.91 -9.35
C GLU A 40 4.51 -3.35 -9.67
N LEU A 41 4.47 -2.38 -10.57
CA LEU A 41 3.22 -1.88 -11.12
C LEU A 41 2.73 -2.86 -12.18
N ALA A 42 1.66 -3.59 -11.89
CA ALA A 42 1.01 -4.45 -12.87
C ALA A 42 0.33 -3.61 -13.98
N PRO A 43 0.29 -4.08 -15.23
CA PRO A 43 -0.47 -3.42 -16.28
C PRO A 43 -1.97 -3.42 -15.94
N LEU A 44 -2.70 -2.41 -16.47
CA LEU A 44 -4.16 -2.40 -16.37
C LEU A 44 -4.77 -3.56 -17.18
N PRO A 45 -5.90 -4.14 -16.73
CA PRO A 45 -6.60 -5.18 -17.49
C PRO A 45 -7.39 -4.63 -18.71
N TYR A 46 -7.39 -3.33 -18.93
CA TYR A 46 -8.06 -2.60 -20.04
C TYR A 46 -7.21 -1.40 -20.48
N GLY A 47 -7.52 -0.82 -21.64
CA GLY A 47 -6.88 0.43 -22.10
C GLY A 47 -7.25 1.63 -21.23
N TYR A 48 -6.46 2.69 -21.30
CA TYR A 48 -6.72 3.91 -20.53
C TYR A 48 -8.08 4.53 -20.84
N GLU A 49 -8.59 4.35 -22.05
CA GLU A 49 -9.91 4.82 -22.50
C GLU A 49 -11.06 3.87 -22.12
N GLY A 50 -10.74 2.68 -21.59
CA GLY A 50 -11.72 1.61 -21.34
C GLY A 50 -12.81 1.95 -20.34
N LEU A 51 -12.62 2.98 -19.50
CA LEU A 51 -13.61 3.41 -18.51
C LEU A 51 -14.40 4.66 -18.93
N GLU A 52 -14.20 5.13 -20.18
CA GLU A 52 -15.03 6.22 -20.72
C GLU A 52 -16.50 5.79 -20.87
N PRO A 53 -17.47 6.67 -20.64
CA PRO A 53 -17.31 8.09 -20.32
C PRO A 53 -17.27 8.37 -18.80
N VAL A 54 -17.12 7.38 -17.93
CA VAL A 54 -17.18 7.52 -16.48
C VAL A 54 -15.90 8.13 -15.91
N ILE A 55 -14.74 7.57 -16.30
CA ILE A 55 -13.40 8.08 -15.95
C ILE A 55 -12.66 8.35 -17.25
N ASP A 56 -12.10 9.54 -17.40
CA ASP A 56 -11.41 9.93 -18.63
C ASP A 56 -10.02 9.29 -18.75
N ALA A 57 -9.57 9.10 -19.98
CA ALA A 57 -8.29 8.47 -20.30
C ALA A 57 -7.08 9.23 -19.69
N GLN A 58 -7.15 10.55 -19.59
CA GLN A 58 -6.07 11.34 -18.99
C GLN A 58 -5.97 11.06 -17.49
N THR A 59 -7.11 10.98 -16.79
CA THR A 59 -7.14 10.55 -15.38
C THR A 59 -6.49 9.17 -15.23
N MET A 60 -6.86 8.20 -16.08
CA MET A 60 -6.31 6.84 -15.99
C MET A 60 -4.80 6.80 -16.24
N GLN A 61 -4.28 7.54 -17.22
CA GLN A 61 -2.84 7.64 -17.50
C GLN A 61 -2.06 8.21 -16.33
N ILE A 62 -2.58 9.26 -15.69
CA ILE A 62 -1.91 9.91 -14.55
C ILE A 62 -2.06 9.05 -13.30
N HIS A 63 -3.26 8.55 -13.03
CA HIS A 63 -3.58 7.82 -11.83
C HIS A 63 -2.80 6.48 -11.74
N HIS A 64 -2.80 5.69 -12.82
CA HIS A 64 -2.02 4.46 -12.89
C HIS A 64 -0.52 4.75 -13.06
N GLY A 65 -0.13 5.48 -14.12
CA GLY A 65 1.27 5.62 -14.51
C GLY A 65 2.10 6.56 -13.65
N ARG A 66 1.47 7.44 -12.84
CA ARG A 66 2.19 8.38 -11.96
C ARG A 66 1.87 8.17 -10.49
N HIS A 67 0.60 8.20 -10.08
CA HIS A 67 0.25 8.05 -8.66
C HIS A 67 0.54 6.64 -8.16
N HIS A 68 -0.01 5.60 -8.80
CA HIS A 68 0.25 4.21 -8.39
C HIS A 68 1.73 3.85 -8.53
N GLN A 69 2.37 4.20 -9.67
CA GLN A 69 3.83 4.00 -9.82
C GLN A 69 4.64 4.70 -8.73
N GLY A 70 4.21 5.88 -8.30
CA GLY A 70 4.83 6.60 -7.18
C GLY A 70 4.76 5.81 -5.87
N TYR A 71 3.59 5.22 -5.54
CA TYR A 71 3.45 4.37 -4.37
C TYR A 71 4.35 3.13 -4.44
N VAL A 72 4.44 2.47 -5.59
CA VAL A 72 5.33 1.31 -5.80
C VAL A 72 6.78 1.70 -5.56
N ASN A 73 7.25 2.78 -6.18
CA ASN A 73 8.65 3.23 -6.05
C ASN A 73 8.99 3.59 -4.60
N ASN A 74 8.10 4.33 -3.93
CA ASN A 74 8.28 4.75 -2.55
C ASN A 74 8.19 3.58 -1.57
N LEU A 75 7.31 2.59 -1.81
CA LEU A 75 7.24 1.37 -1.02
C LEU A 75 8.55 0.59 -1.11
N ASN A 76 9.08 0.38 -2.32
CA ASN A 76 10.34 -0.31 -2.52
C ASN A 76 11.49 0.40 -1.79
N ALA A 77 11.54 1.74 -1.85
CA ALA A 77 12.53 2.52 -1.12
C ALA A 77 12.36 2.38 0.41
N ALA A 78 11.13 2.36 0.93
CA ALA A 78 10.86 2.20 2.35
C ALA A 78 11.20 0.78 2.84
N VAL A 79 10.89 -0.26 2.06
CA VAL A 79 11.23 -1.66 2.37
C VAL A 79 12.75 -1.86 2.38
N ALA A 80 13.47 -1.27 1.43
CA ALA A 80 14.94 -1.33 1.42
C ALA A 80 15.59 -0.72 2.68
N GLN A 81 14.92 0.23 3.33
CA GLN A 81 15.37 0.86 4.58
C GLN A 81 14.84 0.15 5.84
N THR A 82 14.00 -0.87 5.69
CA THR A 82 13.33 -1.57 6.79
C THR A 82 13.58 -3.08 6.68
N PRO A 83 14.73 -3.60 7.16
CA PRO A 83 15.13 -5.01 7.00
C PRO A 83 14.06 -6.02 7.46
N ALA A 84 13.25 -5.66 8.45
CA ALA A 84 12.15 -6.50 8.96
C ALA A 84 11.04 -6.76 7.92
N LEU A 85 11.00 -6.00 6.83
CA LEU A 85 10.02 -6.13 5.74
C LEU A 85 10.53 -6.93 4.53
N ALA A 86 11.82 -7.30 4.53
CA ALA A 86 12.42 -8.04 3.43
C ALA A 86 11.68 -9.36 3.19
N GLY A 87 11.22 -9.57 1.95
CA GLY A 87 10.52 -10.79 1.53
C GLY A 87 9.08 -10.95 2.03
N LYS A 88 8.51 -9.97 2.75
CA LYS A 88 7.11 -10.01 3.14
C LYS A 88 6.18 -9.68 1.96
N SER A 89 5.02 -10.32 1.94
CA SER A 89 3.94 -9.93 1.02
C SER A 89 3.34 -8.58 1.43
N LEU A 90 2.63 -7.95 0.52
CA LEU A 90 1.98 -6.66 0.76
C LEU A 90 0.95 -6.75 1.89
N GLU A 91 0.15 -7.83 1.90
CA GLU A 91 -0.86 -8.10 2.94
C GLU A 91 -0.19 -8.33 4.31
N ALA A 92 0.93 -9.04 4.35
CA ALA A 92 1.68 -9.25 5.60
C ALA A 92 2.24 -7.93 6.16
N ILE A 93 2.64 -6.99 5.29
CA ILE A 93 3.07 -5.64 5.70
C ILE A 93 1.88 -4.86 6.26
N LEU A 94 0.73 -4.89 5.58
CA LEU A 94 -0.48 -4.19 6.02
C LEU A 94 -1.00 -4.72 7.36
N ALA A 95 -0.95 -6.05 7.58
CA ALA A 95 -1.41 -6.69 8.81
C ALA A 95 -0.61 -6.32 10.07
N GLU A 96 0.51 -5.63 9.93
CA GLU A 96 1.33 -5.14 11.05
C GLU A 96 1.80 -3.68 10.84
N VAL A 97 1.10 -2.95 9.96
CA VAL A 97 1.54 -1.63 9.49
C VAL A 97 1.69 -0.60 10.62
N SER A 98 0.95 -0.74 11.72
CA SER A 98 1.07 0.14 12.89
C SER A 98 2.47 0.12 13.53
N LYS A 99 3.25 -0.93 13.27
CA LYS A 99 4.63 -1.08 13.78
C LYS A 99 5.68 -0.39 12.89
N HIS A 100 5.26 0.15 11.75
CA HIS A 100 6.17 0.67 10.73
C HIS A 100 6.02 2.18 10.53
N PRO A 101 7.04 2.86 9.98
CA PRO A 101 6.96 4.28 9.67
C PRO A 101 5.80 4.63 8.73
N ALA A 102 5.31 5.86 8.81
CA ALA A 102 4.24 6.36 7.93
C ALA A 102 4.53 6.19 6.43
N ALA A 103 5.81 6.21 6.03
CA ALA A 103 6.22 5.95 4.65
C ALA A 103 5.85 4.52 4.20
N VAL A 104 5.99 3.51 5.07
CA VAL A 104 5.54 2.14 4.79
C VAL A 104 4.02 2.10 4.73
N ARG A 105 3.32 2.63 5.75
CA ARG A 105 1.85 2.68 5.81
C ARG A 105 1.24 3.28 4.56
N ASN A 106 1.66 4.48 4.20
CA ASN A 106 1.06 5.23 3.09
C ASN A 106 1.33 4.56 1.73
N ASN A 107 2.53 4.03 1.53
CA ASN A 107 2.91 3.47 0.24
C ASN A 107 2.48 2.01 0.08
N ALA A 108 2.49 1.20 1.14
CA ALA A 108 1.90 -0.14 1.11
C ALA A 108 0.38 -0.08 0.93
N GLY A 109 -0.29 0.81 1.69
CA GLY A 109 -1.72 1.06 1.50
C GLY A 109 -2.03 1.57 0.10
N GLY A 110 -1.26 2.57 -0.40
CA GLY A 110 -1.44 3.11 -1.74
C GLY A 110 -1.27 2.05 -2.84
N HIS A 111 -0.24 1.22 -2.74
CA HIS A 111 -0.02 0.15 -3.71
C HIS A 111 -1.15 -0.89 -3.67
N TYR A 112 -1.55 -1.37 -2.50
CA TYR A 112 -2.65 -2.33 -2.35
C TYR A 112 -3.98 -1.78 -2.86
N ASN A 113 -4.38 -0.60 -2.39
CA ASN A 113 -5.66 0.01 -2.73
C ASN A 113 -5.81 0.21 -4.24
N HIS A 114 -4.77 0.70 -4.90
CA HIS A 114 -4.80 0.92 -6.35
C HIS A 114 -4.76 -0.39 -7.14
N THR A 115 -3.97 -1.38 -6.71
CA THR A 115 -3.99 -2.71 -7.35
C THR A 115 -5.39 -3.31 -7.34
N LEU A 116 -6.06 -3.27 -6.19
CA LEU A 116 -7.45 -3.72 -6.04
C LEU A 116 -8.42 -2.88 -6.89
N PHE A 117 -8.27 -1.56 -6.88
CA PHE A 117 -9.15 -0.64 -7.60
C PHE A 117 -9.18 -0.90 -9.10
N TRP A 118 -8.02 -1.19 -9.71
CA TRP A 118 -7.95 -1.51 -11.14
C TRP A 118 -8.70 -2.79 -11.49
N THR A 119 -8.65 -3.82 -10.67
CA THR A 119 -9.37 -5.08 -10.91
C THR A 119 -10.87 -4.96 -10.67
N LEU A 120 -11.27 -4.04 -9.78
CA LEU A 120 -12.67 -3.72 -9.48
C LEU A 120 -13.34 -2.83 -10.52
N MET A 121 -12.65 -2.47 -11.59
CA MET A 121 -13.25 -1.73 -12.71
C MET A 121 -13.11 -2.50 -14.00
N ALA A 122 -14.05 -2.30 -14.91
CA ALA A 122 -14.06 -2.87 -16.26
C ALA A 122 -14.78 -1.94 -17.25
N PRO A 123 -14.53 -2.07 -18.56
CA PRO A 123 -15.36 -1.46 -19.58
C PRO A 123 -16.84 -1.78 -19.36
N ALA A 124 -17.72 -0.84 -19.67
CA ALA A 124 -19.15 -0.92 -19.34
C ALA A 124 -19.87 -2.19 -19.90
N ASP A 125 -19.37 -2.74 -20.99
CA ASP A 125 -19.85 -3.99 -21.59
C ASP A 125 -19.29 -5.26 -20.93
N GLN A 126 -18.40 -5.13 -19.93
CA GLN A 126 -17.70 -6.23 -19.25
C GLN A 126 -17.92 -6.26 -17.73
N VAL A 127 -18.70 -5.34 -17.19
CA VAL A 127 -18.90 -5.18 -15.72
C VAL A 127 -19.57 -6.40 -15.07
N GLY A 128 -20.35 -7.18 -15.82
CA GLY A 128 -21.12 -8.30 -15.27
C GLY A 128 -22.25 -7.86 -14.34
N GLU A 129 -22.69 -8.81 -13.48
CA GLU A 129 -23.78 -8.60 -12.53
C GLU A 129 -23.39 -9.16 -11.15
N PRO A 130 -23.96 -8.65 -10.06
CA PRO A 130 -23.76 -9.26 -8.74
C PRO A 130 -24.32 -10.70 -8.73
N SER A 131 -23.53 -11.65 -8.22
CA SER A 131 -23.95 -13.04 -8.07
C SER A 131 -25.18 -13.15 -7.15
N ALA A 132 -25.92 -14.24 -7.29
CA ALA A 132 -27.05 -14.49 -6.39
C ALA A 132 -26.63 -14.51 -4.91
N ALA A 133 -25.41 -15.02 -4.61
CA ALA A 133 -24.87 -15.06 -3.26
C ALA A 133 -24.55 -13.66 -2.72
N LEU A 134 -23.82 -12.83 -3.50
CA LEU A 134 -23.50 -11.45 -3.11
C LEU A 134 -24.78 -10.62 -3.00
N LYS A 135 -25.71 -10.75 -3.94
CA LYS A 135 -26.98 -10.03 -3.90
C LYS A 135 -27.80 -10.40 -2.65
N ALA A 136 -27.93 -11.69 -2.34
CA ALA A 136 -28.66 -12.14 -1.15
C ALA A 136 -28.02 -11.62 0.16
N GLN A 137 -26.68 -11.54 0.21
CA GLN A 137 -25.99 -10.98 1.37
C GLN A 137 -26.21 -9.47 1.47
N ILE A 138 -26.15 -8.75 0.35
CA ILE A 138 -26.47 -7.31 0.29
C ILE A 138 -27.92 -7.06 0.76
N ASP A 139 -28.88 -7.83 0.26
CA ASP A 139 -30.29 -7.70 0.66
C ASP A 139 -30.49 -8.01 2.16
N LYS A 140 -29.76 -9.00 2.70
CA LYS A 140 -29.77 -9.34 4.13
C LYS A 140 -29.22 -8.20 4.99
N ASP A 141 -28.07 -7.63 4.62
CA ASP A 141 -27.32 -6.72 5.49
C ASP A 141 -27.77 -5.25 5.33
N PHE A 142 -28.26 -4.87 4.14
CA PHE A 142 -28.66 -3.49 3.81
C PHE A 142 -30.15 -3.34 3.49
N GLY A 143 -30.89 -4.43 3.31
CA GLY A 143 -32.31 -4.43 2.94
C GLY A 143 -32.56 -4.40 1.43
N SER A 144 -31.67 -3.81 0.63
CA SER A 144 -31.75 -3.81 -0.84
C SER A 144 -30.44 -3.34 -1.47
N MET A 145 -30.25 -3.62 -2.76
CA MET A 145 -29.13 -3.08 -3.55
C MET A 145 -29.12 -1.55 -3.56
N ASP A 146 -30.28 -0.89 -3.67
CA ASP A 146 -30.37 0.58 -3.66
C ASP A 146 -29.96 1.16 -2.30
N ALA A 147 -30.35 0.51 -1.20
CA ALA A 147 -29.94 0.94 0.14
C ALA A 147 -28.42 0.78 0.34
N PHE A 148 -27.86 -0.33 -0.13
CA PHE A 148 -26.41 -0.54 -0.15
C PHE A 148 -25.69 0.54 -0.95
N LYS A 149 -26.09 0.79 -2.20
CA LYS A 149 -25.48 1.83 -3.04
C LYS A 149 -25.51 3.20 -2.38
N LYS A 150 -26.67 3.58 -1.81
CA LYS A 150 -26.79 4.84 -1.05
C LYS A 150 -25.85 4.92 0.14
N ALA A 151 -25.71 3.83 0.90
CA ALA A 151 -24.80 3.79 2.04
C ALA A 151 -23.33 3.93 1.61
N PHE A 152 -22.95 3.24 0.53
CA PHE A 152 -21.59 3.31 -0.04
C PHE A 152 -21.25 4.71 -0.57
N GLU A 153 -22.16 5.30 -1.36
CA GLU A 153 -22.01 6.66 -1.87
C GLU A 153 -21.92 7.68 -0.73
N ALA A 154 -22.76 7.53 0.30
CA ALA A 154 -22.71 8.39 1.47
C ALA A 154 -21.39 8.29 2.23
N ALA A 155 -20.84 7.07 2.38
CA ALA A 155 -19.53 6.87 3.02
C ALA A 155 -18.41 7.55 2.24
N GLY A 156 -18.41 7.46 0.91
CA GLY A 156 -17.45 8.15 0.03
C GLY A 156 -17.62 9.67 0.04
N ALA A 157 -18.85 10.17 -0.06
CA ALA A 157 -19.14 11.60 -0.08
C ALA A 157 -18.80 12.29 1.25
N GLN A 158 -19.06 11.63 2.38
CA GLN A 158 -18.79 12.15 3.73
C GLN A 158 -17.32 11.99 4.14
N ARG A 159 -16.50 11.26 3.39
CA ARG A 159 -15.05 11.18 3.66
C ARG A 159 -14.43 12.55 3.47
N PHE A 160 -14.13 13.23 4.59
CA PHE A 160 -13.49 14.53 4.56
C PHE A 160 -12.05 14.39 4.03
N GLY A 161 -11.72 15.18 3.01
CA GLY A 161 -10.42 15.11 2.33
C GLY A 161 -10.27 13.86 1.46
N SER A 162 -9.04 13.35 1.41
CA SER A 162 -8.66 12.17 0.63
C SER A 162 -8.94 10.88 1.37
N GLY A 163 -9.29 9.83 0.63
CA GLY A 163 -9.50 8.51 1.21
C GLY A 163 -10.22 7.56 0.27
N TRP A 164 -10.83 6.54 0.85
CA TRP A 164 -11.46 5.42 0.15
C TRP A 164 -12.82 5.09 0.75
N ALA A 165 -13.75 4.65 -0.07
CA ALA A 165 -14.98 3.99 0.34
C ALA A 165 -14.85 2.47 0.13
N TRP A 166 -15.42 1.68 1.04
CA TRP A 166 -15.26 0.24 1.09
C TRP A 166 -16.57 -0.48 1.30
N LEU A 167 -16.75 -1.63 0.64
CA LEU A 167 -17.58 -2.72 1.09
C LEU A 167 -16.66 -3.83 1.61
N VAL A 168 -16.86 -4.24 2.85
CA VAL A 168 -15.98 -5.18 3.58
C VAL A 168 -16.79 -6.37 4.05
N TRP A 169 -16.25 -7.57 3.92
CA TRP A 169 -16.72 -8.76 4.61
C TRP A 169 -15.98 -8.89 5.94
N ASP A 170 -16.67 -8.79 7.07
CA ASP A 170 -16.06 -8.83 8.42
C ASP A 170 -15.96 -10.25 9.02
N GLY A 171 -16.39 -11.26 8.28
CA GLY A 171 -16.46 -12.66 8.71
C GLY A 171 -17.89 -13.14 8.98
N ASP A 172 -18.88 -12.23 9.12
CA ASP A 172 -20.28 -12.52 9.38
C ASP A 172 -21.23 -11.76 8.45
N LYS A 173 -20.93 -10.51 8.15
CA LYS A 173 -21.74 -9.60 7.34
C LYS A 173 -20.92 -8.68 6.45
N LEU A 174 -21.61 -8.08 5.51
CA LEU A 174 -21.09 -6.96 4.73
C LEU A 174 -21.25 -5.64 5.51
N ALA A 175 -20.20 -4.85 5.53
CA ALA A 175 -20.20 -3.53 6.15
C ALA A 175 -19.66 -2.48 5.18
N VAL A 176 -20.30 -1.30 5.14
CA VAL A 176 -19.78 -0.13 4.43
C VAL A 176 -18.92 0.69 5.38
N ALA A 177 -17.74 1.10 4.91
CA ALA A 177 -16.82 1.94 5.65
C ALA A 177 -16.14 2.97 4.77
N SER A 178 -15.47 3.94 5.37
CA SER A 178 -14.50 4.79 4.66
C SER A 178 -13.23 4.97 5.50
N THR A 179 -12.10 5.07 4.83
CA THR A 179 -10.78 5.26 5.46
C THR A 179 -10.11 6.52 4.94
N PRO A 180 -9.30 7.21 5.76
CA PRO A 180 -8.54 8.38 5.31
C PRO A 180 -7.30 7.96 4.51
N ASN A 181 -6.82 8.86 3.67
CA ASN A 181 -5.56 8.73 2.94
C ASN A 181 -5.47 7.38 2.19
N GLN A 182 -4.43 6.57 2.49
CA GLN A 182 -4.25 5.24 1.90
C GLN A 182 -4.52 4.10 2.91
N ASP A 183 -5.16 4.40 4.03
CA ASP A 183 -5.58 3.38 4.99
C ASP A 183 -6.63 2.45 4.38
N ASN A 184 -6.61 1.18 4.81
CA ASN A 184 -7.53 0.16 4.30
C ASN A 184 -7.93 -0.87 5.38
N PRO A 185 -8.96 -1.70 5.13
CA PRO A 185 -9.48 -2.66 6.09
C PRO A 185 -8.53 -3.82 6.49
N LEU A 186 -7.41 -4.01 5.79
CA LEU A 186 -6.41 -5.05 6.12
C LEU A 186 -5.43 -4.60 7.20
N MET A 187 -5.38 -3.31 7.50
CA MET A 187 -4.46 -2.74 8.48
C MET A 187 -4.81 -3.19 9.90
N ASP A 188 -3.79 -3.51 10.69
CA ASP A 188 -3.95 -4.03 12.07
C ASP A 188 -4.64 -3.06 13.03
N ASP A 189 -4.62 -1.76 12.73
CA ASP A 189 -5.27 -0.69 13.48
C ASP A 189 -6.48 -0.08 12.75
N ALA A 190 -6.97 -0.71 11.67
CA ALA A 190 -8.14 -0.22 10.95
C ALA A 190 -9.40 -0.21 11.84
N PRO A 191 -10.24 0.85 11.80
CA PRO A 191 -11.47 0.92 12.58
C PRO A 191 -12.54 -0.08 12.13
N VAL A 192 -12.53 -0.45 10.84
CA VAL A 192 -13.34 -1.54 10.27
C VAL A 192 -12.38 -2.51 9.60
N LYS A 193 -12.37 -3.74 10.07
CA LYS A 193 -11.48 -4.81 9.60
C LYS A 193 -12.27 -5.84 8.81
N GLY A 194 -11.59 -6.47 7.86
CA GLY A 194 -12.14 -7.56 7.09
C GLY A 194 -11.61 -7.58 5.67
N ALA A 195 -12.14 -8.50 4.88
CA ALA A 195 -11.74 -8.65 3.48
C ALA A 195 -12.45 -7.61 2.60
N PRO A 196 -11.73 -6.75 1.86
CA PRO A 196 -12.33 -5.83 0.90
C PRO A 196 -13.04 -6.59 -0.23
N VAL A 197 -14.30 -6.23 -0.49
CA VAL A 197 -15.12 -6.76 -1.59
C VAL A 197 -15.28 -5.71 -2.69
N ILE A 198 -15.48 -4.45 -2.32
CA ILE A 198 -15.55 -3.30 -3.24
C ILE A 198 -14.75 -2.17 -2.63
N ALA A 199 -13.99 -1.46 -3.46
CA ALA A 199 -13.22 -0.27 -3.09
C ALA A 199 -13.41 0.83 -4.12
N ASN A 200 -13.58 2.09 -3.67
CA ASN A 200 -13.63 3.25 -4.54
C ASN A 200 -12.71 4.34 -4.01
N ASP A 201 -11.85 4.86 -4.87
CA ASP A 201 -10.95 5.97 -4.58
C ASP A 201 -11.70 7.30 -4.59
N VAL A 202 -11.71 8.01 -3.46
CA VAL A 202 -12.30 9.35 -3.36
C VAL A 202 -11.25 10.45 -3.14
N TRP A 203 -9.98 10.16 -3.41
CA TRP A 203 -8.99 11.20 -3.64
C TRP A 203 -9.39 12.01 -4.87
N GLU A 204 -9.21 13.32 -4.85
CA GLU A 204 -9.60 14.18 -5.97
C GLU A 204 -8.89 13.79 -7.28
N HIS A 205 -7.66 13.28 -7.22
CA HIS A 205 -6.95 12.81 -8.39
C HIS A 205 -7.66 11.68 -9.18
N ALA A 206 -8.56 10.95 -8.53
CA ALA A 206 -9.31 9.86 -9.17
C ALA A 206 -10.44 10.37 -10.08
N TYR A 207 -10.90 11.62 -9.90
CA TYR A 207 -12.11 12.08 -10.59
C TYR A 207 -12.11 13.56 -11.02
N TYR A 208 -11.16 14.39 -10.56
CA TYR A 208 -11.26 15.84 -10.68
C TYR A 208 -11.26 16.34 -12.12
N LEU A 209 -10.50 15.72 -13.02
CA LEU A 209 -10.46 16.18 -14.43
C LEU A 209 -11.82 16.07 -15.11
N LYS A 210 -12.60 15.05 -14.79
CA LYS A 210 -13.93 14.81 -15.36
C LYS A 210 -15.08 15.39 -14.53
N HIS A 211 -15.04 15.17 -13.22
CA HIS A 211 -16.16 15.50 -12.32
C HIS A 211 -15.91 16.74 -11.48
N GLN A 212 -14.72 17.29 -11.48
CA GLN A 212 -14.29 18.45 -10.69
C GLN A 212 -14.67 18.30 -9.20
N ASN A 213 -15.34 19.27 -8.61
CA ASN A 213 -15.77 19.22 -7.21
C ASN A 213 -17.01 18.33 -6.96
N ASN A 214 -17.56 17.70 -8.00
CA ASN A 214 -18.78 16.86 -7.89
C ASN A 214 -18.44 15.40 -7.55
N ARG A 215 -17.91 15.18 -6.34
CA ARG A 215 -17.60 13.83 -5.85
C ARG A 215 -18.84 12.91 -5.86
N GLY A 216 -20.02 13.44 -5.50
CA GLY A 216 -21.26 12.66 -5.53
C GLY A 216 -21.62 12.17 -6.93
N GLY A 217 -21.45 13.04 -7.95
CA GLY A 217 -21.64 12.65 -9.33
C GLY A 217 -20.67 11.57 -9.81
N TYR A 218 -19.41 11.65 -9.38
CA TYR A 218 -18.42 10.60 -9.63
C TYR A 218 -18.83 9.25 -8.99
N LEU A 219 -19.16 9.26 -7.70
CA LEU A 219 -19.58 8.06 -6.97
C LEU A 219 -20.79 7.38 -7.63
N SER A 220 -21.77 8.17 -8.04
CA SER A 220 -22.96 7.65 -8.74
C SER A 220 -22.64 7.10 -10.14
N ALA A 221 -21.79 7.78 -10.91
CA ALA A 221 -21.38 7.32 -12.23
C ALA A 221 -20.51 6.05 -12.19
N TRP A 222 -19.70 5.90 -11.12
CA TRP A 222 -18.74 4.81 -10.99
C TRP A 222 -19.36 3.41 -11.00
N TRP A 223 -20.63 3.26 -10.56
CA TRP A 223 -21.34 1.98 -10.66
C TRP A 223 -21.44 1.43 -12.09
N GLY A 224 -21.35 2.30 -13.10
CA GLY A 224 -21.34 1.91 -14.51
C GLY A 224 -20.07 1.22 -14.98
N VAL A 225 -19.00 1.26 -14.19
CA VAL A 225 -17.71 0.61 -14.48
C VAL A 225 -17.28 -0.35 -13.38
N LEU A 226 -18.07 -0.56 -12.33
CA LEU A 226 -17.78 -1.56 -11.31
C LEU A 226 -17.81 -2.96 -11.90
N ASN A 227 -16.68 -3.66 -11.81
CA ASN A 227 -16.54 -5.06 -12.21
C ASN A 227 -17.17 -5.99 -11.17
N TRP A 228 -18.46 -6.30 -11.36
CA TRP A 228 -19.17 -7.22 -10.48
C TRP A 228 -18.60 -8.64 -10.50
N ASN A 229 -17.97 -9.09 -11.60
CA ASN A 229 -17.32 -10.40 -11.65
C ASN A 229 -16.18 -10.48 -10.62
N GLU A 230 -15.38 -9.43 -10.51
CA GLU A 230 -14.32 -9.37 -9.51
C GLU A 230 -14.86 -9.20 -8.09
N ALA A 231 -15.88 -8.34 -7.88
CA ALA A 231 -16.54 -8.22 -6.58
C ALA A 231 -17.13 -9.56 -6.10
N ASN A 232 -17.73 -10.35 -6.99
CA ASN A 232 -18.23 -11.69 -6.70
C ASN A 232 -17.09 -12.62 -6.29
N ARG A 233 -15.98 -12.64 -7.04
CA ARG A 233 -14.80 -13.46 -6.74
C ARG A 233 -14.20 -13.12 -5.37
N LEU A 234 -14.07 -11.84 -5.07
CA LEU A 234 -13.55 -11.36 -3.78
C LEU A 234 -14.48 -11.75 -2.63
N PHE A 235 -15.78 -11.60 -2.80
CA PHE A 235 -16.78 -12.01 -1.80
C PHE A 235 -16.75 -13.51 -1.54
N ASP A 236 -16.69 -14.32 -2.58
CA ASP A 236 -16.62 -15.78 -2.44
C ASP A 236 -15.32 -16.24 -1.77
N ALA A 237 -14.19 -15.61 -2.11
CA ALA A 237 -12.90 -15.88 -1.47
C ALA A 237 -12.88 -15.49 0.02
N ALA A 238 -13.54 -14.39 0.38
CA ALA A 238 -13.60 -13.90 1.76
C ALA A 238 -14.41 -14.78 2.71
N ARG A 239 -15.27 -15.67 2.16
CA ARG A 239 -16.16 -16.56 2.92
C ARG A 239 -15.63 -17.99 3.09
N GLN A 240 -14.49 -18.30 2.49
CA GLN A 240 -13.82 -19.61 2.62
C GLN A 240 -13.00 -19.68 3.90
#